data_64fc161fb23609674f6a09e7bbe5d945
#
_entry.id   64fc161fb23609674f6a09e7bbe5d945
#
_cell.length_a   1.000
_cell.length_b   1.000
_cell.length_c   1.000
_cell.angle_alpha   90.00
_cell.angle_beta   90.00
_cell.angle_gamma   90.00
#
_symmetry.space_group_name_H-M   'P 1'
#
loop_
_entity.id
_entity.type
_entity.pdbx_description
1 polymer ?
#
loop_
_entity_poly.entity_id
_entity_poly.type
_entity_poly.pdbx_seq_one_letter_code
_entity_poly.pdbx_strand_id
1 'polypeptide(L)'
;MLNTIIIYSILSFLLFFVFALASYKLNLVDLPSKRKIHFKPTAFTGGVSMSFIYICSIQLFDVYGKDLNLILSIAFLISILGLVDDRYNLNPGGKLSLQIIPIFYLIVFENMALTQIGDYNWFKLNLGTFSIPFTLLCVLFLINSFNYFDGV
;
A
#
# COMPACT_ATOMS: atom_id res chain seq x y z
N MET A 1 -19.10 12.10 -17.47
CA MET A 1 -18.86 11.75 -16.07
C MET A 1 -19.47 10.40 -15.67
N LEU A 2 -20.80 10.18 -15.77
CA LEU A 2 -21.45 8.90 -15.41
C LEU A 2 -20.88 7.71 -16.22
N ASN A 3 -20.75 7.86 -17.53
CA ASN A 3 -20.19 6.81 -18.40
C ASN A 3 -18.73 6.46 -18.03
N THR A 4 -17.92 7.45 -17.67
CA THR A 4 -16.53 7.22 -17.25
C THR A 4 -16.47 6.42 -15.95
N ILE A 5 -17.34 6.73 -14.98
CA ILE A 5 -17.44 6.00 -13.72
C ILE A 5 -17.85 4.55 -13.96
N ILE A 6 -18.85 4.32 -14.84
CA ILE A 6 -19.32 2.97 -15.17
C ILE A 6 -18.20 2.17 -15.83
N ILE A 7 -17.52 2.74 -16.83
CA ILE A 7 -16.40 2.09 -17.52
C ILE A 7 -15.29 1.74 -16.55
N TYR A 8 -14.93 2.68 -15.66
CA TYR A 8 -13.90 2.45 -14.65
C TYR A 8 -14.28 1.35 -13.66
N SER A 9 -15.55 1.31 -13.23
CA SER A 9 -16.03 0.26 -12.33
C SER A 9 -15.95 -1.12 -12.96
N ILE A 10 -16.37 -1.24 -14.23
CA ILE A 10 -16.29 -2.50 -14.98
C ILE A 10 -14.82 -2.90 -15.17
N LEU A 11 -13.96 -1.97 -15.57
CA LEU A 11 -12.53 -2.23 -15.76
C LEU A 11 -11.86 -2.67 -14.46
N SER A 12 -12.18 -2.01 -13.33
CA SER A 12 -11.66 -2.37 -12.02
C SER A 12 -12.05 -3.80 -11.63
N PHE A 13 -13.32 -4.16 -11.83
CA PHE A 13 -13.80 -5.52 -11.55
C PHE A 13 -13.10 -6.56 -12.41
N LEU A 14 -12.94 -6.30 -13.71
CA LEU A 14 -12.22 -7.17 -14.62
C LEU A 14 -10.75 -7.33 -14.21
N LEU A 15 -10.08 -6.26 -13.84
CA LEU A 15 -8.69 -6.30 -13.39
C LEU A 15 -8.54 -7.13 -12.11
N PHE A 16 -9.40 -6.93 -11.11
CA PHE A 16 -9.39 -7.79 -9.92
C PHE A 16 -9.55 -9.27 -10.26
N PHE A 17 -10.47 -9.59 -11.16
CA PHE A 17 -10.69 -10.97 -11.60
C PHE A 17 -9.47 -11.55 -12.33
N VAL A 18 -8.85 -10.77 -13.23
CA VAL A 18 -7.62 -11.18 -13.95
C VAL A 18 -6.47 -11.40 -12.97
N PHE A 19 -6.25 -10.50 -12.02
CA PHE A 19 -5.21 -10.66 -10.99
C PHE A 19 -5.46 -11.88 -10.10
N ALA A 20 -6.71 -12.13 -9.73
CA ALA A 20 -7.07 -13.33 -8.97
C ALA A 20 -6.76 -14.61 -9.77
N LEU A 21 -7.16 -14.69 -11.03
CA LEU A 21 -6.84 -15.83 -11.90
C LEU A 21 -5.33 -16.03 -12.08
N ALA A 22 -4.60 -14.93 -12.28
CA ALA A 22 -3.14 -14.96 -12.38
C ALA A 22 -2.51 -15.49 -11.09
N SER A 23 -3.03 -15.08 -9.92
CA SER A 23 -2.58 -15.55 -8.62
C SER A 23 -2.68 -17.07 -8.48
N TYR A 24 -3.82 -17.66 -8.86
CA TYR A 24 -4.00 -19.11 -8.83
C TYR A 24 -3.04 -19.83 -9.80
N LYS A 25 -2.84 -19.29 -11.02
CA LYS A 25 -1.92 -19.88 -12.00
C LYS A 25 -0.45 -19.81 -11.57
N LEU A 26 -0.06 -18.75 -10.87
CA LEU A 26 1.31 -18.52 -10.41
C LEU A 26 1.60 -19.10 -9.02
N ASN A 27 0.63 -19.80 -8.43
CA ASN A 27 0.71 -20.30 -7.04
C ASN A 27 1.01 -19.17 -6.02
N LEU A 28 0.45 -17.97 -6.26
CA LEU A 28 0.49 -16.82 -5.36
C LEU A 28 -0.77 -16.83 -4.48
N VAL A 29 -0.98 -17.93 -3.76
CA VAL A 29 -2.17 -18.14 -2.93
C VAL A 29 -1.79 -18.52 -1.52
N ASP A 30 -2.55 -18.00 -0.57
CA ASP A 30 -2.48 -18.42 0.82
C ASP A 30 -3.31 -19.68 1.03
N LEU A 31 -2.68 -20.70 1.59
CA LEU A 31 -3.34 -21.98 1.88
C LEU A 31 -3.94 -21.96 3.29
N PRO A 32 -5.13 -22.56 3.47
CA PRO A 32 -5.73 -22.70 4.79
C PRO A 32 -4.80 -23.40 5.78
N SER A 33 -4.72 -22.90 7.00
CA SER A 33 -3.98 -23.51 8.09
C SER A 33 -4.79 -23.45 9.39
N LYS A 34 -4.38 -24.16 10.43
CA LYS A 34 -5.08 -24.19 11.74
C LYS A 34 -5.21 -22.80 12.40
N ARG A 35 -4.39 -21.83 11.99
CA ARG A 35 -4.39 -20.46 12.54
C ARG A 35 -5.13 -19.47 11.66
N LYS A 36 -5.59 -19.87 10.46
CA LYS A 36 -6.20 -18.96 9.48
C LYS A 36 -7.69 -19.21 9.39
N ILE A 37 -8.47 -18.13 9.29
CA ILE A 37 -9.94 -18.16 9.31
C ILE A 37 -10.52 -18.65 7.98
N HIS A 38 -9.78 -18.50 6.86
CA HIS A 38 -10.27 -18.88 5.54
C HIS A 38 -10.17 -20.40 5.30
N PHE A 39 -11.21 -20.95 4.67
CA PHE A 39 -11.33 -22.38 4.37
C PHE A 39 -10.88 -22.75 2.94
N LYS A 40 -10.61 -21.76 2.08
CA LYS A 40 -10.21 -21.93 0.68
C LYS A 40 -8.91 -21.17 0.41
N PRO A 41 -8.09 -21.61 -0.56
CA PRO A 41 -6.94 -20.84 -1.01
C PRO A 41 -7.35 -19.41 -1.38
N THR A 42 -6.64 -18.42 -0.87
CA THR A 42 -6.94 -16.99 -1.07
C THR A 42 -5.77 -16.33 -1.81
N ALA A 43 -6.08 -15.51 -2.82
CA ALA A 43 -5.08 -14.86 -3.65
C ALA A 43 -4.33 -13.77 -2.87
N PHE A 44 -3.00 -13.75 -2.92
CA PHE A 44 -2.16 -12.68 -2.35
C PHE A 44 -2.19 -11.37 -3.14
N THR A 45 -2.72 -11.37 -4.36
CA THR A 45 -2.61 -10.25 -5.29
C THR A 45 -3.57 -9.07 -5.01
N GLY A 46 -4.33 -9.10 -3.92
CA GLY A 46 -5.32 -8.06 -3.59
C GLY A 46 -4.72 -6.66 -3.53
N GLY A 47 -3.65 -6.47 -2.76
CA GLY A 47 -2.97 -5.16 -2.62
C GLY A 47 -2.37 -4.66 -3.95
N VAL A 48 -1.73 -5.55 -4.70
CA VAL A 48 -1.13 -5.20 -6.01
C VAL A 48 -2.20 -4.83 -7.03
N SER A 49 -3.31 -5.59 -7.09
CA SER A 49 -4.42 -5.28 -8.00
C SER A 49 -5.07 -3.95 -7.66
N MET A 50 -5.32 -3.68 -6.39
CA MET A 50 -5.89 -2.40 -5.94
C MET A 50 -4.97 -1.22 -6.31
N SER A 51 -3.69 -1.31 -6.00
CA SER A 51 -2.71 -0.26 -6.31
C SER A 51 -2.59 -0.03 -7.83
N PHE A 52 -2.62 -1.09 -8.62
CA PHE A 52 -2.59 -1.00 -10.07
C PHE A 52 -3.85 -0.31 -10.63
N ILE A 53 -5.03 -0.63 -10.09
CA ILE A 53 -6.29 0.01 -10.46
C ILE A 53 -6.24 1.51 -10.14
N TYR A 54 -5.68 1.90 -8.99
CA TYR A 54 -5.49 3.32 -8.66
C TYR A 54 -4.57 4.04 -9.64
N ILE A 55 -3.48 3.43 -10.07
CA ILE A 55 -2.61 4.00 -11.11
C ILE A 55 -3.37 4.19 -12.43
N CYS A 56 -4.17 3.20 -12.83
CA CYS A 56 -5.04 3.31 -14.01
C CYS A 56 -6.06 4.45 -13.88
N SER A 57 -6.58 4.70 -12.67
CA SER A 57 -7.55 5.78 -12.44
C SER A 57 -6.97 7.17 -12.71
N ILE A 58 -5.70 7.39 -12.43
CA ILE A 58 -5.02 8.65 -12.71
C ILE A 58 -5.09 8.97 -14.21
N GLN A 59 -4.86 7.97 -15.04
CA GLN A 59 -4.90 8.09 -16.50
C GLN A 59 -6.33 8.32 -17.03
N LEU A 60 -7.32 7.65 -16.43
CA LEU A 60 -8.71 7.69 -16.91
C LEU A 60 -9.45 8.94 -16.49
N PHE A 61 -9.09 9.53 -15.37
CA PHE A 61 -9.79 10.69 -14.81
C PHE A 61 -8.98 12.00 -14.90
N ASP A 62 -7.83 11.97 -15.59
CA ASP A 62 -6.93 13.11 -15.72
C ASP A 62 -6.58 13.78 -14.37
N VAL A 63 -6.42 12.96 -13.34
CA VAL A 63 -6.06 13.42 -12.00
C VAL A 63 -4.56 13.62 -11.95
N TYR A 64 -4.14 14.83 -12.19
CA TYR A 64 -2.72 15.19 -12.17
C TYR A 64 -2.36 15.90 -10.87
N GLY A 65 -1.60 15.22 -10.03
CA GLY A 65 -1.02 15.79 -8.82
C GLY A 65 0.31 15.10 -8.55
N LYS A 66 1.42 15.87 -8.54
CA LYS A 66 2.75 15.29 -8.31
C LYS A 66 2.76 14.42 -7.04
N ASP A 67 2.26 14.96 -5.96
CA ASP A 67 2.28 14.29 -4.65
C ASP A 67 1.43 13.03 -4.64
N LEU A 68 0.22 13.10 -5.21
CA LEU A 68 -0.67 11.93 -5.32
C LEU A 68 -0.03 10.83 -6.18
N ASN A 69 0.54 11.19 -7.32
CA ASN A 69 1.18 10.23 -8.23
C ASN A 69 2.38 9.55 -7.55
N LEU A 70 3.18 10.29 -6.79
CA LEU A 70 4.30 9.75 -6.03
C LEU A 70 3.83 8.80 -4.93
N ILE A 71 2.84 9.20 -4.13
CA ILE A 71 2.27 8.36 -3.07
C ILE A 71 1.74 7.05 -3.66
N LEU A 72 0.97 7.11 -4.76
CA LEU A 72 0.41 5.92 -5.40
C LEU A 72 1.49 5.02 -6.01
N SER A 73 2.56 5.59 -6.58
CA SER A 73 3.69 4.83 -7.11
C SER A 73 4.43 4.10 -5.99
N ILE A 74 4.66 4.76 -4.86
CA ILE A 74 5.30 4.14 -3.69
C ILE A 74 4.37 3.11 -3.04
N ALA A 75 3.07 3.37 -2.96
CA ALA A 75 2.10 2.39 -2.48
C ALA A 75 2.10 1.12 -3.35
N PHE A 76 2.23 1.26 -4.67
CA PHE A 76 2.38 0.14 -5.59
C PHE A 76 3.67 -0.65 -5.33
N LEU A 77 4.81 0.01 -5.15
CA LEU A 77 6.06 -0.64 -4.78
C LEU A 77 5.94 -1.40 -3.45
N ILE A 78 5.34 -0.78 -2.43
CA ILE A 78 5.12 -1.43 -1.13
C ILE A 78 4.18 -2.63 -1.28
N SER A 79 3.16 -2.57 -2.13
CA SER A 79 2.26 -3.70 -2.37
C SER A 79 2.97 -4.87 -3.05
N ILE A 80 3.93 -4.61 -3.95
CA ILE A 80 4.80 -5.63 -4.54
C ILE A 80 5.71 -6.25 -3.47
N LEU A 81 6.28 -5.43 -2.58
CA LEU A 81 7.09 -5.93 -1.46
C LEU A 81 6.26 -6.82 -0.52
N GLY A 82 4.99 -6.45 -0.26
CA GLY A 82 4.05 -7.30 0.48
C GLY A 82 3.83 -8.64 -0.20
N LEU A 83 3.61 -8.66 -1.51
CA LEU A 83 3.44 -9.89 -2.29
C LEU A 83 4.70 -10.77 -2.26
N VAL A 84 5.89 -10.18 -2.31
CA VAL A 84 7.17 -10.89 -2.16
C VAL A 84 7.29 -11.47 -0.74
N ASP A 85 6.91 -10.72 0.28
CA ASP A 85 6.89 -11.19 1.67
C ASP A 85 5.95 -12.40 1.83
N ASP A 86 4.73 -12.32 1.33
CA ASP A 86 3.74 -13.40 1.38
C ASP A 86 4.22 -14.66 0.64
N ARG A 87 4.98 -14.49 -0.42
CA ARG A 87 5.53 -15.62 -1.22
C ARG A 87 6.74 -16.28 -0.57
N TYR A 88 7.67 -15.48 -0.03
CA TYR A 88 8.99 -15.95 0.39
C TYR A 88 9.17 -15.94 1.91
N ASN A 89 8.20 -15.43 2.69
CA ASN A 89 8.26 -15.30 4.14
C ASN A 89 9.56 -14.61 4.59
N LEU A 90 9.72 -13.36 4.20
CA LEU A 90 10.90 -12.57 4.53
C LEU A 90 11.11 -12.50 6.05
N ASN A 91 12.34 -12.44 6.49
CA ASN A 91 12.61 -12.18 7.89
C ASN A 91 12.17 -10.74 8.25
N PRO A 92 11.76 -10.47 9.51
CA PRO A 92 11.23 -9.16 9.89
C PRO A 92 12.17 -7.99 9.60
N GLY A 93 13.49 -8.18 9.77
CA GLY A 93 14.48 -7.15 9.49
C GLY A 93 14.60 -6.84 7.99
N GLY A 94 14.60 -7.87 7.14
CA GLY A 94 14.63 -7.71 5.69
C GLY A 94 13.38 -7.00 5.16
N LYS A 95 12.20 -7.38 5.67
CA LYS A 95 10.93 -6.72 5.35
C LYS A 95 10.95 -5.23 5.69
N LEU A 96 11.33 -4.89 6.93
CA LEU A 96 11.43 -3.50 7.36
C LEU A 96 12.45 -2.71 6.52
N SER A 97 13.62 -3.28 6.25
CA SER A 97 14.65 -2.62 5.44
C SER A 97 14.15 -2.28 4.04
N LEU A 98 13.43 -3.19 3.40
CA LEU A 98 12.84 -2.96 2.08
C LEU A 98 11.74 -1.90 2.10
N GLN A 99 10.93 -1.84 3.16
CA GLN A 99 9.88 -0.83 3.31
C GLN A 99 10.46 0.58 3.59
N ILE A 100 11.54 0.66 4.37
CA ILE A 100 12.17 1.95 4.72
C ILE A 100 12.62 2.71 3.48
N ILE A 101 13.22 2.04 2.49
CA ILE A 101 13.81 2.70 1.31
C ILE A 101 12.81 3.59 0.56
N PRO A 102 11.66 3.09 0.07
CA PRO A 102 10.71 3.91 -0.66
C PRO A 102 10.03 4.96 0.21
N ILE A 103 9.77 4.67 1.50
CA ILE A 103 9.18 5.63 2.43
C ILE A 103 10.16 6.76 2.72
N PHE A 104 11.42 6.45 2.97
CA PHE A 104 12.47 7.43 3.20
C PHE A 104 12.66 8.36 1.99
N TYR A 105 12.56 7.82 0.77
CA TYR A 105 12.57 8.62 -0.45
C TYR A 105 11.47 9.69 -0.43
N LEU A 106 10.22 9.33 -0.15
CA LEU A 106 9.11 10.29 -0.07
C LEU A 106 9.35 11.37 1.00
N ILE A 107 9.80 10.95 2.17
CA ILE A 107 9.97 11.84 3.31
C ILE A 107 11.09 12.85 3.08
N VAL A 108 12.25 12.40 2.59
CA VAL A 108 13.46 13.22 2.51
C VAL A 108 13.58 13.96 1.18
N PHE A 109 13.39 13.25 0.06
CA PHE A 109 13.61 13.85 -1.27
C PHE A 109 12.40 14.62 -1.77
N GLU A 110 11.19 14.19 -1.40
CA GLU A 110 9.96 14.88 -1.80
C GLU A 110 9.36 15.77 -0.69
N ASN A 111 10.06 15.87 0.46
CA ASN A 111 9.65 16.70 1.60
C ASN A 111 8.26 16.38 2.16
N MET A 112 7.85 15.10 2.10
CA MET A 112 6.54 14.64 2.58
C MET A 112 6.57 14.23 4.06
N ALA A 113 7.28 14.98 4.89
CA ALA A 113 7.33 14.74 6.33
C ALA A 113 6.19 15.46 7.05
N LEU A 114 5.65 14.84 8.08
CA LEU A 114 4.73 15.49 9.01
C LEU A 114 5.51 16.52 9.82
N THR A 115 5.18 17.79 9.67
CA THR A 115 5.86 18.88 10.39
C THR A 115 5.16 19.24 11.70
N GLN A 116 3.87 18.93 11.81
CA GLN A 116 3.05 19.17 13.00
C GLN A 116 2.04 18.04 13.21
N ILE A 117 1.73 17.73 14.48
CA ILE A 117 0.76 16.69 14.84
C ILE A 117 -0.64 17.28 14.99
N GLY A 118 -0.77 18.56 15.31
CA GLY A 118 -2.07 19.20 15.43
C GLY A 118 -1.92 20.70 15.71
N ASP A 119 -3.00 21.41 15.42
CA ASP A 119 -3.20 22.82 15.78
C ASP A 119 -4.36 22.87 16.77
N TYR A 120 -4.03 23.01 18.02
CA TYR A 120 -5.00 23.17 19.11
C TYR A 120 -5.05 24.66 19.44
N ASN A 121 -6.20 25.26 19.53
CA ASN A 121 -6.39 26.70 19.74
C ASN A 121 -5.41 27.37 20.75
N TRP A 122 -4.84 26.60 21.63
CA TRP A 122 -3.95 27.00 22.73
C TRP A 122 -2.47 26.75 22.42
N PHE A 123 -2.13 25.77 21.59
CA PHE A 123 -0.77 25.44 21.22
C PHE A 123 -0.71 24.66 19.92
N LYS A 124 0.41 24.79 19.21
CA LYS A 124 0.73 23.99 18.01
C LYS A 124 1.85 23.01 18.36
N LEU A 125 1.60 21.74 18.12
CA LEU A 125 2.61 20.71 18.36
C LEU A 125 3.46 20.53 17.10
N ASN A 126 4.56 21.27 17.02
CA ASN A 126 5.52 21.18 15.92
C ASN A 126 6.58 20.11 16.23
N LEU A 127 6.87 19.26 15.25
CA LEU A 127 7.83 18.18 15.37
C LEU A 127 9.29 18.63 15.20
N GLY A 128 9.51 19.73 14.49
CA GLY A 128 10.87 20.24 14.22
C GLY A 128 11.79 19.17 13.64
N THR A 129 12.94 18.92 14.29
CA THR A 129 13.93 17.91 13.87
C THR A 129 13.41 16.47 13.96
N PHE A 130 12.38 16.21 14.75
CA PHE A 130 11.75 14.89 14.87
C PHE A 130 10.76 14.57 13.73
N SER A 131 10.51 15.50 12.83
CA SER A 131 9.57 15.35 11.71
C SER A 131 9.87 14.10 10.88
N ILE A 132 11.10 13.92 10.43
CA ILE A 132 11.53 12.79 9.59
C ILE A 132 11.40 11.45 10.32
N PRO A 133 12.06 11.22 11.47
CA PRO A 133 11.99 9.94 12.17
C PRO A 133 10.57 9.61 12.64
N PHE A 134 9.81 10.60 13.08
CA PHE A 134 8.42 10.41 13.50
C PHE A 134 7.53 9.95 12.33
N THR A 135 7.61 10.63 11.18
CA THR A 135 6.83 10.25 9.99
C THR A 135 7.19 8.85 9.53
N LEU A 136 8.49 8.51 9.48
CA LEU A 136 8.96 7.19 9.10
C LEU A 136 8.38 6.10 10.02
N LEU A 137 8.46 6.30 11.34
CA LEU A 137 7.91 5.36 12.32
C LEU A 137 6.39 5.21 12.18
N CYS A 138 5.65 6.31 12.01
CA CYS A 138 4.19 6.25 11.84
C CYS A 138 3.79 5.46 10.60
N VAL A 139 4.42 5.71 9.46
CA VAL A 139 4.10 5.01 8.21
C VAL A 139 4.46 3.53 8.30
N LEU A 140 5.66 3.19 8.81
CA LEU A 140 6.06 1.79 9.01
C LEU A 140 5.12 1.07 9.99
N PHE A 141 4.77 1.74 11.09
CA PHE A 141 3.84 1.17 12.07
C PHE A 141 2.48 0.88 11.45
N LEU A 142 1.92 1.80 10.70
CA LEU A 142 0.62 1.61 10.02
C LEU A 142 0.69 0.44 9.03
N ILE A 143 1.68 0.41 8.14
CA ILE A 143 1.82 -0.67 7.14
C ILE A 143 1.92 -2.03 7.82
N ASN A 144 2.74 -2.15 8.86
CA ASN A 144 2.93 -3.44 9.54
C ASN A 144 1.76 -3.80 10.44
N SER A 145 1.04 -2.84 11.02
CA SER A 145 -0.19 -3.10 11.77
C SER A 145 -1.28 -3.66 10.88
N PHE A 146 -1.54 -3.07 9.71
CA PHE A 146 -2.49 -3.62 8.75
C PHE A 146 -2.10 -5.02 8.28
N ASN A 147 -0.82 -5.23 7.98
CA ASN A 147 -0.34 -6.56 7.60
C ASN A 147 -0.51 -7.60 8.73
N TYR A 148 -0.35 -7.19 9.99
CA TYR A 148 -0.58 -8.06 11.14
C TYR A 148 -2.06 -8.44 11.28
N PHE A 149 -2.97 -7.48 11.16
CA PHE A 149 -4.41 -7.72 11.25
C PHE A 149 -4.96 -8.58 10.11
N ASP A 150 -4.35 -8.54 8.93
CA ASP A 150 -4.74 -9.36 7.77
C ASP A 150 -4.38 -10.85 7.96
N GLY A 151 -3.50 -11.16 8.90
CA GLY A 151 -3.06 -12.52 9.24
C GLY A 151 -3.77 -13.19 10.43
N VAL A 152 -4.81 -12.54 11.00
CA VAL A 152 -5.52 -13.03 12.21
C VAL A 152 -6.86 -13.64 11.86
#